data_c54cf277b37e7389fc0e956155d6e49c
#
_entry.id   c54cf277b37e7389fc0e956155d6e49c
#
_cell.length_a   1.000
_cell.length_b   1.000
_cell.length_c   1.000
_cell.angle_alpha   90.00
_cell.angle_beta   90.00
_cell.angle_gamma   90.00
#
_symmetry.space_group_name_H-M   'P 1'
#
loop_
_entity.id
_entity.type
_entity.pdbx_description
1 polymer ?
#
loop_
_entity_poly.entity_id
_entity_poly.type
_entity_poly.pdbx_seq_one_letter_code
_entity_poly.pdbx_strand_id
1 'polypeptide(L)'
;MKNNFTKEDIKNSIEYQWRKTSFCWLLGLWAVIAVVMLFGVLIIGFDDIKPGMGLQVWLIVMSIYSVIYLPFVAYYGHKMLYILKHYAEFNSYEVMLDNVSTSYAYRGAVYYTVTINDEGVTRQVSTNAYFSSSMFAKFTLKDYNNKKVIGLYDSQMDKFYIIKKAS
;
A
#
# COMPACT_ATOMS: atom_id res chain seq x y z
N MET A 1 -2.56 -20.34 15.31
CA MET A 1 -3.66 -19.98 16.25
C MET A 1 -4.80 -19.38 15.46
N LYS A 2 -6.07 -19.68 15.82
CA LYS A 2 -7.23 -19.09 15.14
C LYS A 2 -7.24 -17.58 15.34
N ASN A 3 -7.50 -16.85 14.29
CA ASN A 3 -7.48 -15.39 14.30
C ASN A 3 -8.62 -14.80 15.14
N ASN A 4 -8.29 -13.95 16.12
CA ASN A 4 -9.25 -13.27 16.99
C ASN A 4 -9.27 -11.73 16.74
N PHE A 5 -8.71 -11.26 15.63
CA PHE A 5 -8.70 -9.85 15.29
C PHE A 5 -10.08 -9.37 14.81
N THR A 6 -10.41 -8.16 15.21
CA THR A 6 -11.58 -7.45 14.69
C THR A 6 -11.23 -6.73 13.40
N LYS A 7 -12.25 -6.34 12.63
CA LYS A 7 -12.07 -5.49 11.45
C LYS A 7 -11.41 -4.15 11.78
N GLU A 8 -11.57 -3.68 12.99
CA GLU A 8 -10.98 -2.43 13.48
C GLU A 8 -9.49 -2.60 13.76
N ASP A 9 -9.07 -3.72 14.34
CA ASP A 9 -7.65 -4.05 14.51
C ASP A 9 -6.93 -4.06 13.15
N ILE A 10 -7.57 -4.64 12.13
CA ILE A 10 -7.00 -4.68 10.78
C ILE A 10 -6.89 -3.27 10.18
N LYS A 11 -7.91 -2.42 10.33
CA LYS A 11 -7.86 -1.03 9.85
C LYS A 11 -6.78 -0.19 10.54
N ASN A 12 -6.45 -0.52 11.79
CA ASN A 12 -5.41 0.15 12.57
C ASN A 12 -4.02 -0.47 12.36
N SER A 13 -3.93 -1.59 11.65
CA SER A 13 -2.66 -2.25 11.35
C SER A 13 -1.77 -1.41 10.44
N ILE A 14 -0.44 -1.60 10.57
CA ILE A 14 0.55 -0.93 9.71
C ILE A 14 0.32 -1.26 8.23
N GLU A 15 -0.03 -2.51 7.94
CA GLU A 15 -0.26 -2.99 6.58
C GLU A 15 -1.43 -2.25 5.91
N TYR A 16 -2.57 -2.16 6.60
CA TYR A 16 -3.73 -1.47 6.06
C TYR A 16 -3.51 0.04 5.93
N GLN A 17 -2.94 0.66 6.95
CA GLN A 17 -2.68 2.11 6.97
C GLN A 17 -1.68 2.51 5.87
N TRP A 18 -0.66 1.69 5.64
CA TRP A 18 0.29 1.90 4.56
C TRP A 18 -0.40 1.90 3.19
N ARG A 19 -1.23 0.88 2.92
CA ARG A 19 -1.94 0.76 1.64
C ARG A 19 -2.97 1.86 1.45
N LYS A 20 -3.71 2.20 2.50
CA LYS A 20 -4.66 3.32 2.49
C LYS A 20 -3.95 4.62 2.17
N THR A 21 -2.83 4.90 2.83
CA THR A 21 -2.05 6.12 2.58
C THR A 21 -1.54 6.14 1.14
N SER A 22 -0.97 5.05 0.64
CA SER A 22 -0.50 4.96 -0.74
C SER A 22 -1.65 5.17 -1.75
N PHE A 23 -2.80 4.54 -1.52
CA PHE A 23 -3.99 4.72 -2.35
C PHE A 23 -4.46 6.18 -2.37
N CYS A 24 -4.61 6.82 -1.20
CA CYS A 24 -5.05 8.21 -1.10
C CYS A 24 -4.05 9.17 -1.76
N TRP A 25 -2.74 8.92 -1.61
CA TRP A 25 -1.70 9.73 -2.23
C TRP A 25 -1.72 9.63 -3.74
N LEU A 26 -1.81 8.42 -4.28
CA LEU A 26 -1.88 8.21 -5.72
C LEU A 26 -3.15 8.85 -6.30
N LEU A 27 -4.30 8.68 -5.64
CA LEU A 27 -5.54 9.31 -6.08
C LEU A 27 -5.46 10.84 -6.03
N GLY A 28 -4.90 11.39 -4.94
CA GLY A 28 -4.68 12.82 -4.78
C GLY A 28 -3.73 13.40 -5.84
N LEU A 29 -2.63 12.70 -6.13
CA LEU A 29 -1.68 13.09 -7.18
C LEU A 29 -2.34 13.10 -8.56
N TRP A 30 -3.16 12.09 -8.86
CA TRP A 30 -3.93 12.05 -10.10
C TRP A 30 -4.84 13.27 -10.23
N ALA A 31 -5.56 13.64 -9.16
CA ALA A 31 -6.45 14.79 -9.16
C ALA A 31 -5.68 16.12 -9.32
N VAL A 32 -4.55 16.29 -8.64
CA VAL A 32 -3.69 17.47 -8.78
C VAL A 32 -3.17 17.61 -10.22
N ILE A 33 -2.69 16.54 -10.82
CA ILE A 33 -2.22 16.55 -12.21
C ILE A 33 -3.37 16.92 -13.16
N ALA A 34 -4.58 16.40 -12.94
CA ALA A 34 -5.75 16.74 -13.75
C ALA A 34 -6.05 18.25 -13.72
N VAL A 35 -6.00 18.86 -12.53
CA VAL A 35 -6.21 20.31 -12.36
C VAL A 35 -5.10 21.12 -13.00
N VAL A 36 -3.84 20.76 -12.77
CA VAL A 36 -2.68 21.45 -13.37
C VAL A 36 -2.72 21.39 -14.89
N MET A 37 -3.04 20.24 -15.46
CA MET A 37 -3.20 20.08 -16.90
C MET A 37 -4.35 20.93 -17.46
N LEU A 38 -5.48 21.02 -16.73
CA LEU A 38 -6.59 21.89 -17.15
C LEU A 38 -6.15 23.36 -17.25
N PHE A 39 -5.47 23.87 -16.21
CA PHE A 39 -4.94 25.22 -16.22
C PHE A 39 -3.91 25.43 -17.33
N GLY A 40 -3.02 24.47 -17.57
CA GLY A 40 -2.04 24.52 -18.66
C GLY A 40 -2.71 24.68 -20.02
N VAL A 41 -3.76 23.90 -20.27
CA VAL A 41 -4.51 23.97 -21.54
C VAL A 41 -5.21 25.32 -21.71
N LEU A 42 -5.76 25.88 -20.63
CA LEU A 42 -6.39 27.21 -20.67
C LEU A 42 -5.38 28.32 -20.94
N ILE A 43 -4.18 28.25 -20.36
CA ILE A 43 -3.11 29.26 -20.54
C ILE A 43 -2.54 29.22 -21.98
N ILE A 44 -2.47 28.03 -22.61
CA ILE A 44 -1.96 27.91 -23.99
C ILE A 44 -2.89 28.55 -25.03
N GLY A 45 -4.16 28.84 -24.65
CA GLY A 45 -5.07 29.57 -25.51
C GLY A 45 -5.65 28.73 -26.67
N PHE A 46 -5.84 27.43 -26.48
CA PHE A 46 -6.47 26.58 -27.52
C PHE A 46 -7.88 27.07 -27.92
N ASP A 47 -8.58 27.72 -27.00
CA ASP A 47 -9.92 28.25 -27.26
C ASP A 47 -9.91 29.49 -28.18
N ASP A 48 -8.76 30.18 -28.32
CA ASP A 48 -8.57 31.26 -29.30
C ASP A 48 -8.53 30.71 -30.72
N ILE A 49 -8.14 29.46 -30.90
CA ILE A 49 -8.10 28.76 -32.20
C ILE A 49 -9.51 28.29 -32.56
N LYS A 50 -10.19 27.65 -31.62
CA LYS A 50 -11.58 27.17 -31.77
C LYS A 50 -12.25 27.05 -30.42
N PRO A 51 -13.44 27.64 -30.23
CA PRO A 51 -14.20 27.53 -28.98
C PRO A 51 -14.38 26.07 -28.54
N GLY A 52 -14.05 25.76 -27.29
CA GLY A 52 -14.14 24.42 -26.69
C GLY A 52 -12.99 23.47 -27.05
N MET A 53 -12.01 23.89 -27.85
CA MET A 53 -10.86 23.07 -28.23
C MET A 53 -9.99 22.72 -27.01
N GLY A 54 -9.82 23.65 -26.08
CA GLY A 54 -9.06 23.43 -24.86
C GLY A 54 -9.61 22.28 -24.02
N LEU A 55 -10.94 22.24 -23.82
CA LEU A 55 -11.59 21.16 -23.07
C LEU A 55 -11.42 19.80 -23.79
N GLN A 56 -11.54 19.78 -25.13
CA GLN A 56 -11.35 18.54 -25.91
C GLN A 56 -9.92 17.99 -25.77
N VAL A 57 -8.90 18.86 -25.89
CA VAL A 57 -7.51 18.49 -25.71
C VAL A 57 -7.28 17.96 -24.29
N TRP A 58 -7.79 18.64 -23.27
CA TRP A 58 -7.69 18.19 -21.88
C TRP A 58 -8.32 16.81 -21.69
N LEU A 59 -9.52 16.59 -22.19
CA LEU A 59 -10.22 15.29 -22.09
C LEU A 59 -9.41 14.16 -22.73
N ILE A 60 -8.82 14.39 -23.92
CA ILE A 60 -8.01 13.38 -24.61
C ILE A 60 -6.77 13.06 -23.79
N VAL A 61 -6.02 14.07 -23.37
CA VAL A 61 -4.78 13.89 -22.60
C VAL A 61 -5.08 13.20 -21.27
N MET A 62 -6.13 13.63 -20.56
CA MET A 62 -6.53 13.02 -19.28
C MET A 62 -7.05 11.59 -19.45
N SER A 63 -7.70 11.26 -20.56
CA SER A 63 -8.11 9.89 -20.85
C SER A 63 -6.89 8.98 -21.02
N ILE A 64 -5.91 9.38 -21.81
CA ILE A 64 -4.67 8.62 -22.02
C ILE A 64 -3.92 8.45 -20.69
N TYR A 65 -3.76 9.55 -19.94
CA TYR A 65 -3.11 9.52 -18.63
C TYR A 65 -3.83 8.59 -17.65
N SER A 66 -5.17 8.64 -17.60
CA SER A 66 -5.98 7.84 -16.70
C SER A 66 -5.89 6.34 -17.02
N VAL A 67 -5.88 5.96 -18.28
CA VAL A 67 -5.72 4.55 -18.71
C VAL A 67 -4.40 3.97 -18.20
N ILE A 68 -3.34 4.77 -18.18
CA ILE A 68 -2.02 4.32 -17.70
C ILE A 68 -1.95 4.35 -16.17
N TYR A 69 -2.51 5.40 -15.55
CA TYR A 69 -2.29 5.67 -14.13
C TYR A 69 -3.26 4.96 -13.19
N LEU A 70 -4.57 4.92 -13.53
CA LEU A 70 -5.60 4.34 -12.66
C LEU A 70 -5.41 2.85 -12.33
N PRO A 71 -4.81 2.00 -13.19
CA PRO A 71 -4.47 0.63 -12.81
C PRO A 71 -3.55 0.55 -11.58
N PHE A 72 -2.60 1.48 -11.42
CA PHE A 72 -1.76 1.54 -10.22
C PHE A 72 -2.57 1.91 -8.97
N VAL A 73 -3.47 2.88 -9.09
CA VAL A 73 -4.38 3.26 -8.00
C VAL A 73 -5.26 2.06 -7.61
N ALA A 74 -5.86 1.40 -8.60
CA ALA A 74 -6.70 0.23 -8.41
C ALA A 74 -5.96 -0.93 -7.73
N TYR A 75 -4.68 -1.15 -8.07
CA TYR A 75 -3.85 -2.18 -7.45
C TYR A 75 -3.72 -1.97 -5.93
N TYR A 76 -3.42 -0.76 -5.48
CA TYR A 76 -3.32 -0.47 -4.03
C TYR A 76 -4.68 -0.55 -3.34
N GLY A 77 -5.74 -0.06 -3.99
CA GLY A 77 -7.12 -0.18 -3.49
C GLY A 77 -7.55 -1.63 -3.36
N HIS A 78 -7.29 -2.45 -4.38
CA HIS A 78 -7.59 -3.88 -4.35
C HIS A 78 -6.88 -4.59 -3.19
N LYS A 79 -5.57 -4.36 -3.03
CA LYS A 79 -4.79 -4.98 -1.94
C LYS A 79 -5.26 -4.54 -0.54
N MET A 80 -5.70 -3.30 -0.39
CA MET A 80 -6.29 -2.81 0.85
C MET A 80 -7.61 -3.53 1.16
N LEU A 81 -8.48 -3.67 0.16
CA LEU A 81 -9.76 -4.35 0.30
C LEU A 81 -9.60 -5.87 0.51
N TYR A 82 -8.59 -6.47 -0.15
CA TYR A 82 -8.28 -7.89 -0.01
C TYR A 82 -8.04 -8.26 1.45
N ILE A 83 -7.16 -7.52 2.15
CA ILE A 83 -6.88 -7.79 3.56
C ILE A 83 -8.15 -7.65 4.42
N LEU A 84 -8.96 -6.61 4.18
CA LEU A 84 -10.21 -6.41 4.91
C LEU A 84 -11.28 -7.47 4.66
N LYS A 85 -11.22 -8.14 3.52
CA LYS A 85 -12.18 -9.19 3.16
C LYS A 85 -11.76 -10.55 3.70
N HIS A 86 -10.45 -10.84 3.65
CA HIS A 86 -9.93 -12.19 3.92
C HIS A 86 -9.22 -12.35 5.26
N TYR A 87 -9.09 -11.29 6.08
CA TYR A 87 -8.34 -11.37 7.35
C TYR A 87 -8.81 -12.48 8.27
N ALA A 88 -10.10 -12.84 8.27
CA ALA A 88 -10.67 -13.90 9.11
C ALA A 88 -10.20 -15.31 8.71
N GLU A 89 -9.71 -15.47 7.47
CA GLU A 89 -9.22 -16.74 6.93
C GLU A 89 -7.75 -16.97 7.28
N PHE A 90 -7.03 -15.92 7.69
CA PHE A 90 -5.59 -15.98 7.96
C PHE A 90 -5.30 -16.48 9.38
N ASN A 91 -4.22 -17.22 9.53
CA ASN A 91 -3.72 -17.65 10.82
C ASN A 91 -2.91 -16.56 11.51
N SER A 92 -3.08 -16.38 12.82
CA SER A 92 -2.32 -15.42 13.60
C SER A 92 -1.10 -16.05 14.26
N TYR A 93 0.03 -15.34 14.21
CA TYR A 93 1.29 -15.75 14.82
C TYR A 93 1.93 -14.59 15.57
N GLU A 94 2.60 -14.91 16.68
CA GLU A 94 3.49 -14.00 17.38
C GLU A 94 4.92 -14.30 16.95
N VAL A 95 5.63 -13.30 16.41
CA VAL A 95 6.98 -13.44 15.86
C VAL A 95 7.88 -12.30 16.30
N MET A 96 9.19 -12.55 16.30
CA MET A 96 10.20 -11.51 16.49
C MET A 96 10.61 -10.95 15.11
N LEU A 97 10.69 -9.64 15.00
CA LEU A 97 11.17 -8.96 13.79
C LEU A 97 12.67 -8.62 13.94
N ASP A 98 13.51 -9.60 13.87
CA ASP A 98 14.97 -9.50 14.05
C ASP A 98 15.75 -9.56 12.73
N ASN A 99 15.19 -10.19 11.71
CA ASN A 99 15.83 -10.38 10.42
C ASN A 99 15.26 -9.37 9.39
N VAL A 100 15.94 -8.22 9.29
CA VAL A 100 15.59 -7.14 8.38
C VAL A 100 16.44 -7.22 7.11
N SER A 101 15.78 -7.09 5.97
CA SER A 101 16.42 -7.03 4.66
C SER A 101 16.01 -5.76 3.92
N THR A 102 16.96 -5.22 3.14
CA THR A 102 16.70 -4.02 2.31
C THR A 102 16.43 -4.44 0.87
N SER A 103 15.35 -3.94 0.32
CA SER A 103 15.03 -4.16 -1.09
C SER A 103 15.71 -3.09 -1.96
N TYR A 104 16.69 -3.49 -2.75
CA TYR A 104 17.33 -2.58 -3.73
C TYR A 104 16.36 -2.16 -4.83
N ALA A 105 15.42 -3.02 -5.21
CA ALA A 105 14.42 -2.72 -6.24
C ALA A 105 13.46 -1.59 -5.85
N TYR A 106 13.25 -1.37 -4.55
CA TYR A 106 12.35 -0.35 -4.02
C TYR A 106 13.08 0.78 -3.25
N ARG A 107 14.28 1.14 -3.67
CA ARG A 107 15.04 2.31 -3.16
C ARG A 107 15.04 2.45 -1.64
N GLY A 108 15.47 1.41 -0.95
CA GLY A 108 15.58 1.42 0.52
C GLY A 108 14.30 1.04 1.27
N ALA A 109 13.33 0.45 0.60
CA ALA A 109 12.25 -0.24 1.30
C ALA A 109 12.83 -1.44 2.06
N VAL A 110 12.33 -1.66 3.26
CA VAL A 110 12.74 -2.77 4.12
C VAL A 110 11.61 -3.77 4.29
N TYR A 111 11.97 -5.04 4.39
CA TYR A 111 11.05 -6.12 4.73
C TYR A 111 11.70 -7.03 5.78
N TYR A 112 10.87 -7.73 6.53
CA TYR A 112 11.33 -8.71 7.50
C TYR A 112 11.10 -10.12 6.98
N THR A 113 12.05 -11.01 7.26
CA THR A 113 11.85 -12.44 7.10
C THR A 113 11.55 -13.01 8.48
N VAL A 114 10.38 -13.60 8.64
CA VAL A 114 9.92 -14.17 9.91
C VAL A 114 9.79 -15.67 9.80
N THR A 115 10.09 -16.35 10.89
CA THR A 115 9.91 -17.82 10.98
C THR A 115 8.61 -18.09 11.71
N ILE A 116 7.71 -18.80 11.06
CA ILE A 116 6.43 -19.25 11.63
C ILE A 116 6.38 -20.76 11.68
N ASN A 117 5.65 -21.32 12.65
CA ASN A 117 5.32 -22.73 12.69
C ASN A 117 3.86 -22.90 12.27
N ASP A 118 3.64 -23.33 11.03
CA ASP A 118 2.32 -23.51 10.46
C ASP A 118 2.03 -25.02 10.36
N GLU A 119 1.08 -25.48 11.18
CA GLU A 119 0.66 -26.89 11.25
C GLU A 119 1.84 -27.90 11.47
N GLY A 120 2.83 -27.51 12.28
CA GLY A 120 4.01 -28.33 12.56
C GLY A 120 5.14 -28.20 11.54
N VAL A 121 4.96 -27.41 10.49
CA VAL A 121 5.99 -27.10 9.50
C VAL A 121 6.57 -25.72 9.77
N THR A 122 7.88 -25.66 9.99
CA THR A 122 8.59 -24.40 10.11
C THR A 122 8.80 -23.78 8.74
N ARG A 123 8.26 -22.56 8.55
CA ARG A 123 8.36 -21.82 7.29
C ARG A 123 9.01 -20.44 7.52
N GLN A 124 9.82 -20.03 6.57
CA GLN A 124 10.31 -18.66 6.50
C GLN A 124 9.43 -17.86 5.53
N VAL A 125 8.81 -16.80 6.04
CA VAL A 125 7.87 -15.96 5.27
C VAL A 125 8.33 -14.52 5.34
N SER A 126 8.21 -13.80 4.24
CA SER A 126 8.55 -12.39 4.19
C SER A 126 7.34 -11.49 4.40
N THR A 127 7.53 -10.38 5.08
CA THR A 127 6.55 -9.30 5.10
C THR A 127 6.50 -8.58 3.74
N ASN A 128 5.54 -7.69 3.56
CA ASN A 128 5.63 -6.75 2.45
C ASN A 128 6.80 -5.79 2.66
N ALA A 129 7.31 -5.21 1.58
CA ALA A 129 8.31 -4.18 1.66
C ALA A 129 7.66 -2.83 2.03
N TYR A 130 8.20 -2.16 3.04
CA TYR A 130 7.76 -0.85 3.50
C TYR A 130 8.91 0.14 3.40
N PHE A 131 8.62 1.41 3.14
CA PHE A 131 9.65 2.42 3.17
C PHE A 131 10.08 2.70 4.63
N SER A 132 11.39 2.76 4.87
CA SER A 132 11.97 2.95 6.20
C SER A 132 11.65 4.31 6.81
N SER A 133 11.45 5.31 5.97
CA SER A 133 10.97 6.64 6.35
C SER A 133 10.07 7.17 5.24
N SER A 134 8.89 7.59 5.61
CA SER A 134 8.01 8.33 4.72
C SER A 134 7.54 9.55 5.47
N MET A 135 7.65 10.72 4.86
CA MET A 135 7.07 11.96 5.37
C MET A 135 5.57 11.82 5.63
N PHE A 136 4.95 10.79 5.06
CA PHE A 136 3.53 10.54 5.05
C PHE A 136 3.11 9.27 5.79
N ALA A 137 4.06 8.47 6.31
CA ALA A 137 3.75 7.28 7.08
C ALA A 137 3.75 7.60 8.58
N LYS A 138 2.61 7.36 9.24
CA LYS A 138 2.51 7.42 10.71
C LYS A 138 3.39 6.38 11.42
N PHE A 139 3.92 5.40 10.67
CA PHE A 139 4.67 4.28 11.19
C PHE A 139 5.98 4.15 10.42
N THR A 140 7.08 4.15 11.12
CA THR A 140 8.37 3.78 10.56
C THR A 140 8.68 2.34 10.96
N LEU A 141 9.26 1.55 10.05
CA LEU A 141 9.67 0.19 10.39
C LEU A 141 10.75 0.15 11.47
N LYS A 142 11.51 1.23 11.68
CA LYS A 142 12.43 1.34 12.80
C LYS A 142 11.76 1.10 14.15
N ASP A 143 10.48 1.44 14.27
CA ASP A 143 9.69 1.23 15.49
C ASP A 143 9.37 -0.25 15.76
N TYR A 144 9.57 -1.12 14.78
CA TYR A 144 9.28 -2.55 14.84
C TYR A 144 10.54 -3.43 14.86
N ASN A 145 11.73 -2.87 14.57
CA ASN A 145 12.96 -3.63 14.57
C ASN A 145 13.27 -4.19 15.96
N ASN A 146 13.63 -5.48 16.03
CA ASN A 146 13.86 -6.21 17.28
C ASN A 146 12.65 -6.18 18.25
N LYS A 147 11.43 -6.11 17.72
CA LYS A 147 10.22 -6.14 18.54
C LYS A 147 9.44 -7.42 18.23
N LYS A 148 8.75 -7.91 19.28
CA LYS A 148 7.73 -8.93 19.11
C LYS A 148 6.48 -8.30 18.53
N VAL A 149 5.92 -8.93 17.52
CA VAL A 149 4.69 -8.49 16.86
C VAL A 149 3.72 -9.65 16.72
N ILE A 150 2.45 -9.30 16.66
CA ILE A 150 1.41 -10.23 16.29
C ILE A 150 0.99 -9.86 14.87
N GLY A 151 0.98 -10.85 14.00
CA GLY A 151 0.62 -10.67 12.61
C GLY A 151 -0.21 -11.80 12.06
N LEU A 152 -0.63 -11.66 10.83
CA LEU A 152 -1.43 -12.62 10.08
C LEU A 152 -0.61 -13.22 8.95
N TYR A 153 -0.66 -14.53 8.82
CA TYR A 153 -0.06 -15.25 7.70
C TYR A 153 -1.13 -15.57 6.65
N ASP A 154 -0.90 -15.11 5.46
CA ASP A 154 -1.67 -15.40 4.27
C ASP A 154 -0.97 -16.51 3.49
N SER A 155 -1.51 -17.71 3.55
CA SER A 155 -0.96 -18.89 2.86
C SER A 155 -1.12 -18.83 1.34
N GLN A 156 -2.07 -18.04 0.82
CA GLN A 156 -2.28 -17.90 -0.62
C GLN A 156 -1.21 -17.01 -1.26
N MET A 157 -0.85 -15.94 -0.57
CA MET A 157 0.14 -14.97 -1.06
C MET A 157 1.55 -15.23 -0.51
N ASP A 158 1.69 -16.19 0.40
CA ASP A 158 2.92 -16.48 1.17
C ASP A 158 3.52 -15.21 1.79
N LYS A 159 2.67 -14.45 2.50
CA LYS A 159 3.01 -13.17 3.10
C LYS A 159 2.59 -13.07 4.56
N PHE A 160 3.43 -12.39 5.34
CA PHE A 160 3.16 -12.07 6.72
C PHE A 160 2.78 -10.59 6.87
N TYR A 161 1.60 -10.31 7.42
CA TYR A 161 1.08 -8.97 7.63
C TYR A 161 1.22 -8.57 9.10
N ILE A 162 1.97 -7.52 9.37
CA ILE A 162 2.15 -7.02 10.74
C ILE A 162 0.88 -6.28 11.16
N ILE A 163 0.25 -6.72 12.25
CA ILE A 163 -0.98 -6.11 12.77
C ILE A 163 -0.68 -5.17 13.92
N LYS A 164 -0.04 -5.67 14.98
CA LYS A 164 0.30 -4.86 16.16
C LYS A 164 1.55 -5.37 16.87
N LYS A 165 2.13 -4.52 17.73
CA LYS A 165 3.18 -4.97 18.66
C LYS A 165 2.57 -5.93 19.68
N ALA A 166 3.32 -6.97 20.03
CA ALA A 166 2.99 -7.79 21.18
C ALA A 166 3.26 -6.99 22.45
N SER A 167 2.34 -7.04 23.39
CA SER A 167 2.48 -6.38 24.69
C SER A 167 3.49 -7.12 25.56
#